data_4573e0d0b06313c682a48f8455735d1a
#
_entry.id   4573e0d0b06313c682a48f8455735d1a
#
_cell.length_a   1.000
_cell.length_b   1.000
_cell.length_c   1.000
_cell.angle_alpha   90.00
_cell.angle_beta   90.00
_cell.angle_gamma   90.00
#
_symmetry.space_group_name_H-M   'P 1'
#
loop_
_entity.id
_entity.type
_entity.pdbx_description
1 polymer ?
#
loop_
_entity_poly.entity_id
_entity_poly.type
_entity_poly.pdbx_seq_one_letter_code
_entity_poly.pdbx_strand_id
1 'polypeptide(L)'
;YDNLVLGVTLKADGSTDKKVIASLTEAIKAQSNVEAEWNRLKEIFQNKDLQMISFTITEKGYALKGADGTYFPFIQSDIDNGPEKAGSAMAVVCALLHERFKAGKAPLAVVSMDNCSHNGEKLRNSILTMAEEWNKKGFVEDEFVAYISDEAQVSFPWSMIDKITPRPADTVAESLKEAGVEDMDPVITSKRTYIAPFVNAEGPQYLVIEDRFPNGRPQLEKAGVYMTDRDTVNKVERMKVTTCLNPLHTALAVYGCVLGYDLIADEMKDKELSELE
;
A
#
# COMPACT_ATOMS: atom_id res chain seq x y z
N TYR A 1 -21.53 -7.11 -4.64
CA TYR A 1 -20.49 -7.87 -5.40
C TYR A 1 -19.76 -8.93 -4.54
N ASP A 2 -20.19 -9.18 -3.32
CA ASP A 2 -19.69 -10.23 -2.42
C ASP A 2 -18.16 -10.30 -2.34
N ASN A 3 -17.52 -9.13 -2.22
CA ASN A 3 -16.06 -8.93 -2.24
C ASN A 3 -15.36 -9.34 -3.56
N LEU A 4 -16.10 -9.50 -4.65
CA LEU A 4 -15.51 -9.69 -5.97
C LEU A 4 -15.13 -8.34 -6.59
N VAL A 5 -14.00 -8.29 -7.25
CA VAL A 5 -13.52 -7.11 -7.99
C VAL A 5 -13.17 -7.53 -9.41
N LEU A 6 -13.60 -6.77 -10.40
CA LEU A 6 -13.23 -6.99 -11.79
C LEU A 6 -11.96 -6.19 -12.13
N GLY A 7 -10.87 -6.89 -12.41
CA GLY A 7 -9.65 -6.30 -12.94
C GLY A 7 -9.71 -6.22 -14.46
N VAL A 8 -9.48 -5.04 -15.02
CA VAL A 8 -9.42 -4.79 -16.47
C VAL A 8 -8.01 -4.29 -16.81
N THR A 9 -7.22 -5.10 -17.47
CA THR A 9 -5.89 -4.69 -17.94
C THR A 9 -5.98 -4.07 -19.31
N LEU A 10 -5.56 -2.83 -19.45
CA LEU A 10 -5.50 -2.09 -20.70
C LEU A 10 -4.15 -2.37 -21.36
N LYS A 11 -4.17 -2.78 -22.63
CA LYS A 11 -2.96 -3.06 -23.40
C LYS A 11 -2.68 -1.95 -24.40
N ALA A 12 -1.41 -1.83 -24.82
CA ALA A 12 -0.96 -0.81 -25.77
C ALA A 12 -1.61 -0.94 -27.16
N ASP A 13 -2.09 -2.13 -27.55
CA ASP A 13 -2.80 -2.39 -28.80
C ASP A 13 -4.30 -2.05 -28.72
N GLY A 14 -4.77 -1.50 -27.59
CA GLY A 14 -6.18 -1.17 -27.35
C GLY A 14 -7.04 -2.36 -26.89
N SER A 15 -6.49 -3.58 -26.83
CA SER A 15 -7.20 -4.73 -26.30
C SER A 15 -7.23 -4.71 -24.76
N THR A 16 -8.16 -5.47 -24.18
CA THR A 16 -8.31 -5.56 -22.73
C THR A 16 -8.35 -7.00 -22.26
N ASP A 17 -7.68 -7.31 -21.13
CA ASP A 17 -7.88 -8.54 -20.41
C ASP A 17 -8.77 -8.29 -19.20
N LYS A 18 -9.78 -9.14 -19.00
CA LYS A 18 -10.73 -9.04 -17.89
C LYS A 18 -10.55 -10.24 -16.95
N LYS A 19 -10.39 -9.98 -15.65
CA LYS A 19 -10.20 -11.03 -14.65
C LYS A 19 -11.00 -10.72 -13.40
N VAL A 20 -11.79 -11.69 -12.93
CA VAL A 20 -12.45 -11.58 -11.62
C VAL A 20 -11.45 -11.90 -10.52
N ILE A 21 -11.29 -10.97 -9.60
CA ILE A 21 -10.47 -11.13 -8.39
C ILE A 21 -11.42 -11.56 -7.28
N ALA A 22 -11.23 -12.78 -6.78
CA ALA A 22 -12.07 -13.42 -5.78
C ALA A 22 -11.28 -13.79 -4.50
N SER A 23 -10.15 -13.12 -4.26
CA SER A 23 -9.29 -13.38 -3.11
C SER A 23 -9.65 -12.55 -1.87
N LEU A 24 -10.59 -11.62 -1.98
CA LEU A 24 -11.06 -10.81 -0.85
C LEU A 24 -12.15 -11.56 -0.11
N THR A 25 -11.87 -11.96 1.13
CA THR A 25 -12.84 -12.69 1.96
C THR A 25 -13.80 -11.73 2.68
N GLU A 26 -13.26 -10.65 3.22
CA GLU A 26 -13.99 -9.67 4.02
C GLU A 26 -13.52 -8.24 3.69
N ALA A 27 -14.43 -7.27 3.79
CA ALA A 27 -14.14 -5.85 3.79
C ALA A 27 -14.55 -5.26 5.15
N ILE A 28 -13.59 -4.78 5.93
CA ILE A 28 -13.78 -4.38 7.33
C ILE A 28 -13.33 -2.93 7.49
N LYS A 29 -14.14 -2.12 8.18
CA LYS A 29 -13.72 -0.75 8.54
C LYS A 29 -12.74 -0.79 9.71
N ALA A 30 -11.54 -0.29 9.49
CA ALA A 30 -10.51 -0.19 10.51
C ALA A 30 -10.74 1.05 11.40
N GLN A 31 -11.87 1.09 12.11
CA GLN A 31 -12.29 2.17 12.98
C GLN A 31 -12.57 1.64 14.38
N SER A 32 -11.83 2.10 15.38
CA SER A 32 -11.95 1.64 16.77
C SER A 32 -13.33 1.92 17.41
N ASN A 33 -14.10 2.86 16.87
CA ASN A 33 -15.44 3.19 17.33
C ASN A 33 -16.57 2.36 16.68
N VAL A 34 -16.24 1.45 15.76
CA VAL A 34 -17.20 0.47 15.16
C VAL A 34 -16.93 -0.89 15.79
N GLU A 35 -17.55 -1.16 16.92
CA GLU A 35 -17.24 -2.27 17.81
C GLU A 35 -17.17 -3.64 17.13
N ALA A 36 -18.18 -3.99 16.34
CA ALA A 36 -18.23 -5.31 15.68
C ALA A 36 -17.05 -5.52 14.70
N GLU A 37 -16.78 -4.52 13.86
CA GLU A 37 -15.69 -4.58 12.90
C GLU A 37 -14.32 -4.50 13.57
N TRP A 38 -14.20 -3.70 14.64
CA TRP A 38 -12.98 -3.62 15.43
C TRP A 38 -12.65 -4.93 16.14
N ASN A 39 -13.66 -5.60 16.71
CA ASN A 39 -13.48 -6.92 17.33
C ASN A 39 -13.07 -7.96 16.29
N ARG A 40 -13.64 -7.90 15.08
CA ARG A 40 -13.22 -8.79 13.99
C ARG A 40 -11.77 -8.58 13.59
N LEU A 41 -11.29 -7.33 13.51
CA LEU A 41 -9.87 -7.03 13.26
C LEU A 41 -8.96 -7.56 14.38
N LYS A 42 -9.38 -7.40 15.63
CA LYS A 42 -8.65 -8.00 16.79
C LYS A 42 -8.53 -9.51 16.66
N GLU A 43 -9.62 -10.22 16.34
CA GLU A 43 -9.60 -11.67 16.11
C GLU A 43 -8.59 -12.06 15.03
N ILE A 44 -8.56 -11.33 13.91
CA ILE A 44 -7.63 -11.57 12.80
C ILE A 44 -6.18 -11.39 13.29
N PHE A 45 -5.88 -10.32 14.01
CA PHE A 45 -4.53 -10.04 14.49
C PHE A 45 -4.08 -10.99 15.62
N GLN A 46 -5.01 -11.45 16.45
CA GLN A 46 -4.74 -12.44 17.49
C GLN A 46 -4.51 -13.85 16.92
N ASN A 47 -4.96 -14.12 15.71
CA ASN A 47 -4.73 -15.41 15.07
C ASN A 47 -3.24 -15.60 14.78
N LYS A 48 -2.63 -16.63 15.40
CA LYS A 48 -1.22 -16.99 15.21
C LYS A 48 -0.86 -17.31 13.75
N ASP A 49 -1.83 -17.77 12.95
CA ASP A 49 -1.61 -18.17 11.57
C ASP A 49 -1.59 -16.97 10.60
N LEU A 50 -1.89 -15.75 11.07
CA LEU A 50 -1.69 -14.54 10.28
C LEU A 50 -0.19 -14.34 10.01
N GLN A 51 0.19 -14.39 8.74
CA GLN A 51 1.59 -14.37 8.30
C GLN A 51 2.07 -12.96 7.93
N MET A 52 1.19 -12.17 7.30
CA MET A 52 1.53 -10.81 6.86
C MET A 52 0.31 -9.90 6.81
N ILE A 53 0.56 -8.61 6.94
CA ILE A 53 -0.36 -7.53 6.58
C ILE A 53 0.32 -6.60 5.58
N SER A 54 -0.45 -5.98 4.70
CA SER A 54 0.11 -5.10 3.68
C SER A 54 -0.63 -3.76 3.59
N PHE A 55 0.06 -2.74 3.08
CA PHE A 55 -0.43 -1.36 2.98
C PHE A 55 -0.22 -0.81 1.59
N THR A 56 -1.24 -0.07 1.12
CA THR A 56 -1.19 0.85 -0.01
C THR A 56 -1.92 2.13 0.41
N ILE A 57 -1.24 3.02 1.12
CA ILE A 57 -1.82 4.21 1.75
C ILE A 57 -1.17 5.51 1.27
N THR A 58 -0.29 5.42 0.27
CA THR A 58 0.59 6.48 -0.24
C THR A 58 1.63 6.96 0.80
N GLU A 59 2.70 7.60 0.34
CA GLU A 59 3.80 8.05 1.21
C GLU A 59 3.32 8.95 2.36
N LYS A 60 2.30 9.76 2.13
CA LYS A 60 1.73 10.66 3.15
C LYS A 60 1.08 9.91 4.31
N GLY A 61 0.61 8.68 4.08
CA GLY A 61 -0.04 7.86 5.11
C GLY A 61 0.90 7.40 6.22
N TYR A 62 2.22 7.42 5.98
CA TYR A 62 3.23 7.06 6.98
C TYR A 62 3.68 8.26 7.82
N ALA A 63 3.45 9.49 7.37
CA ALA A 63 3.94 10.67 8.05
C ALA A 63 3.16 10.92 9.36
N LEU A 64 3.89 11.05 10.46
CA LEU A 64 3.34 11.40 11.77
C LEU A 64 3.48 12.90 12.07
N LYS A 65 4.44 13.57 11.43
CA LYS A 65 4.81 14.97 11.70
C LYS A 65 4.83 15.80 10.43
N GLY A 66 4.55 17.06 10.59
CA GLY A 66 4.75 18.06 9.55
C GLY A 66 6.23 18.43 9.32
N ALA A 67 6.47 19.28 8.34
CA ALA A 67 7.82 19.77 8.03
C ALA A 67 8.48 20.57 9.17
N ASP A 68 7.68 21.11 10.07
CA ASP A 68 8.12 21.82 11.30
C ASP A 68 8.50 20.86 12.44
N GLY A 69 8.37 19.56 12.25
CA GLY A 69 8.66 18.53 13.24
C GLY A 69 7.55 18.32 14.29
N THR A 70 6.42 19.03 14.20
CA THR A 70 5.28 18.84 15.10
C THR A 70 4.40 17.69 14.63
N TYR A 71 3.79 16.94 15.57
CA TYR A 71 2.81 15.92 15.22
C TYR A 71 1.59 16.54 14.58
N PHE A 72 1.04 15.87 13.56
CA PHE A 72 -0.26 16.26 13.04
C PHE A 72 -1.33 16.20 14.15
N PRO A 73 -2.33 17.09 14.17
CA PRO A 73 -3.34 17.13 15.24
C PRO A 73 -4.05 15.79 15.48
N PHE A 74 -4.32 15.05 14.41
CA PHE A 74 -4.96 13.72 14.51
C PHE A 74 -3.99 12.67 15.08
N ILE A 75 -2.69 12.74 14.79
CA ILE A 75 -1.66 11.88 15.40
C ILE A 75 -1.48 12.23 16.88
N GLN A 76 -1.43 13.53 17.21
CA GLN A 76 -1.36 13.95 18.60
C GLN A 76 -2.58 13.43 19.40
N SER A 77 -3.76 13.47 18.81
CA SER A 77 -4.97 12.90 19.40
C SER A 77 -4.83 11.39 19.65
N ASP A 78 -4.28 10.62 18.70
CA ASP A 78 -4.03 9.20 18.89
C ASP A 78 -3.01 8.91 20.01
N ILE A 79 -1.94 9.72 20.07
CA ILE A 79 -0.94 9.64 21.14
C ILE A 79 -1.58 9.90 22.52
N ASP A 80 -2.46 10.90 22.60
CA ASP A 80 -3.08 11.31 23.86
C ASP A 80 -4.17 10.37 24.35
N ASN A 81 -4.84 9.67 23.45
CA ASN A 81 -5.97 8.80 23.76
C ASN A 81 -5.62 7.30 23.85
N GLY A 82 -4.45 6.89 23.36
CA GLY A 82 -3.98 5.52 23.43
C GLY A 82 -4.63 4.57 22.41
N PRO A 83 -4.28 3.25 22.49
CA PRO A 83 -4.65 2.25 21.48
C PRO A 83 -6.16 2.01 21.35
N GLU A 84 -6.94 2.23 22.40
CA GLU A 84 -8.39 1.99 22.36
C GLU A 84 -9.15 2.99 21.46
N LYS A 85 -8.57 4.16 21.24
CA LYS A 85 -9.16 5.23 20.41
C LYS A 85 -8.33 5.54 19.17
N ALA A 86 -7.53 4.61 18.71
CA ALA A 86 -6.71 4.76 17.52
C ALA A 86 -7.57 5.12 16.30
N GLY A 87 -7.20 6.17 15.59
CA GLY A 87 -7.94 6.70 14.44
C GLY A 87 -7.12 6.82 13.16
N SER A 88 -5.83 7.13 13.24
CA SER A 88 -4.94 7.15 12.08
C SER A 88 -4.49 5.74 11.68
N ALA A 89 -4.10 5.56 10.42
CA ALA A 89 -3.66 4.25 9.92
C ALA A 89 -2.52 3.64 10.77
N MET A 90 -1.51 4.44 11.11
CA MET A 90 -0.37 3.95 11.91
C MET A 90 -0.78 3.61 13.35
N ALA A 91 -1.64 4.42 13.97
CA ALA A 91 -2.17 4.14 15.30
C ALA A 91 -3.04 2.87 15.31
N VAL A 92 -3.91 2.70 14.33
CA VAL A 92 -4.76 1.50 14.18
C VAL A 92 -3.89 0.25 14.08
N VAL A 93 -2.87 0.26 13.23
CA VAL A 93 -1.95 -0.89 13.08
C VAL A 93 -1.19 -1.15 14.37
N CYS A 94 -0.67 -0.11 15.01
CA CYS A 94 0.03 -0.24 16.27
C CYS A 94 -0.88 -0.82 17.38
N ALA A 95 -2.15 -0.39 17.45
CA ALA A 95 -3.13 -0.93 18.39
C ALA A 95 -3.43 -2.42 18.14
N LEU A 96 -3.58 -2.81 16.89
CA LEU A 96 -3.82 -4.21 16.51
C LEU A 96 -2.57 -5.09 16.74
N LEU A 97 -1.37 -4.56 16.55
CA LEU A 97 -0.13 -5.24 16.96
C LEU A 97 -0.04 -5.41 18.48
N HIS A 98 -0.55 -4.45 19.26
CA HIS A 98 -0.63 -4.59 20.71
C HIS A 98 -1.62 -5.70 21.11
N GLU A 99 -2.75 -5.84 20.41
CA GLU A 99 -3.66 -6.98 20.62
C GLU A 99 -2.97 -8.32 20.30
N ARG A 100 -2.18 -8.38 19.23
CA ARG A 100 -1.38 -9.56 18.89
C ARG A 100 -0.32 -9.88 19.95
N PHE A 101 0.35 -8.87 20.45
CA PHE A 101 1.30 -8.98 21.54
C PHE A 101 0.64 -9.59 22.79
N LYS A 102 -0.52 -9.07 23.21
CA LYS A 102 -1.29 -9.59 24.37
C LYS A 102 -1.76 -11.03 24.15
N ALA A 103 -2.05 -11.41 22.91
CA ALA A 103 -2.49 -12.76 22.55
C ALA A 103 -1.37 -13.81 22.49
N GLY A 104 -0.12 -13.45 22.79
CA GLY A 104 0.98 -14.41 22.87
C GLY A 104 2.18 -14.11 21.96
N LYS A 105 2.31 -12.90 21.43
CA LYS A 105 3.49 -12.41 20.72
C LYS A 105 3.82 -13.20 19.43
N ALA A 106 2.81 -13.73 18.75
CA ALA A 106 3.05 -14.45 17.50
C ALA A 106 3.73 -13.54 16.46
N PRO A 107 4.79 -13.98 15.74
CA PRO A 107 5.50 -13.15 14.78
C PRO A 107 4.63 -12.71 13.62
N LEU A 108 4.96 -11.57 12.97
CA LEU A 108 4.22 -11.02 11.84
C LEU A 108 5.12 -10.20 10.91
N ALA A 109 4.87 -10.26 9.61
CA ALA A 109 5.44 -9.35 8.64
C ALA A 109 4.45 -8.20 8.34
N VAL A 110 4.94 -6.96 8.38
CA VAL A 110 4.18 -5.73 8.13
C VAL A 110 4.77 -5.07 6.91
N VAL A 111 4.11 -5.18 5.75
CA VAL A 111 4.68 -4.90 4.43
C VAL A 111 4.05 -3.64 3.83
N SER A 112 4.85 -2.61 3.59
CA SER A 112 4.43 -1.51 2.73
C SER A 112 4.54 -1.95 1.27
N MET A 113 3.48 -1.71 0.49
CA MET A 113 3.44 -1.91 -0.95
C MET A 113 3.25 -0.56 -1.69
N ASP A 114 3.67 0.53 -1.06
CA ASP A 114 3.65 1.86 -1.66
C ASP A 114 4.96 2.15 -2.40
N ASN A 115 4.82 2.84 -3.53
CA ASN A 115 5.96 3.27 -4.34
C ASN A 115 6.61 4.52 -3.71
N CYS A 116 7.33 4.33 -2.63
CA CYS A 116 8.12 5.37 -1.99
C CYS A 116 9.45 4.80 -1.47
N SER A 117 10.46 5.66 -1.43
CA SER A 117 11.81 5.27 -1.03
C SER A 117 11.84 4.74 0.40
N HIS A 118 12.54 3.60 0.59
CA HIS A 118 12.72 2.93 1.89
C HIS A 118 11.37 2.71 2.63
N ASN A 119 10.37 2.22 1.91
CA ASN A 119 9.01 2.13 2.41
C ASN A 119 8.87 1.30 3.70
N GLY A 120 9.56 0.17 3.81
CA GLY A 120 9.57 -0.66 5.02
C GLY A 120 10.19 0.06 6.23
N GLU A 121 11.24 0.86 6.02
CA GLU A 121 11.84 1.67 7.08
C GLU A 121 10.89 2.78 7.54
N LYS A 122 10.25 3.49 6.61
CA LYS A 122 9.24 4.51 6.93
C LYS A 122 8.10 3.93 7.75
N LEU A 123 7.56 2.80 7.32
CA LEU A 123 6.50 2.09 8.03
C LEU A 123 6.94 1.68 9.45
N ARG A 124 8.12 1.06 9.57
CA ARG A 124 8.70 0.66 10.86
C ARG A 124 8.84 1.85 11.81
N ASN A 125 9.46 2.93 11.33
CA ASN A 125 9.70 4.10 12.15
C ASN A 125 8.40 4.74 12.64
N SER A 126 7.36 4.76 11.81
CA SER A 126 6.07 5.33 12.19
C SER A 126 5.35 4.49 13.25
N ILE A 127 5.33 3.17 13.08
CA ILE A 127 4.71 2.27 14.07
C ILE A 127 5.49 2.26 15.37
N LEU A 128 6.83 2.21 15.30
CA LEU A 128 7.68 2.23 16.49
C LEU A 128 7.54 3.55 17.26
N THR A 129 7.55 4.68 16.56
CA THR A 129 7.31 5.99 17.19
C THR A 129 5.96 6.04 17.92
N MET A 130 4.91 5.51 17.30
CA MET A 130 3.58 5.45 17.94
C MET A 130 3.61 4.59 19.22
N ALA A 131 4.25 3.42 19.15
CA ALA A 131 4.40 2.54 20.31
C ALA A 131 5.21 3.19 21.43
N GLU A 132 6.30 3.87 21.10
CA GLU A 132 7.14 4.60 22.07
C GLU A 132 6.39 5.75 22.76
N GLU A 133 5.60 6.52 21.98
CA GLU A 133 4.78 7.60 22.56
C GLU A 133 3.69 7.06 23.48
N TRP A 134 3.06 5.95 23.12
CA TRP A 134 2.10 5.28 24.01
C TRP A 134 2.75 4.69 25.24
N ASN A 135 3.96 4.14 25.14
CA ASN A 135 4.71 3.64 26.26
C ASN A 135 5.08 4.77 27.25
N LYS A 136 5.57 5.90 26.77
CA LYS A 136 5.85 7.09 27.60
C LYS A 136 4.63 7.57 28.40
N LYS A 137 3.43 7.35 27.86
CA LYS A 137 2.15 7.69 28.52
C LYS A 137 1.59 6.55 29.38
N GLY A 138 2.24 5.39 29.43
CA GLY A 138 1.81 4.23 30.19
C GLY A 138 0.62 3.47 29.59
N PHE A 139 0.33 3.64 28.31
CA PHE A 139 -0.73 2.91 27.61
C PHE A 139 -0.28 1.49 27.18
N VAL A 140 1.01 1.29 26.98
CA VAL A 140 1.58 0.01 26.56
C VAL A 140 2.87 -0.29 27.33
N GLU A 141 3.23 -1.56 27.41
CA GLU A 141 4.35 -2.09 28.16
C GLU A 141 5.68 -1.91 27.40
N ASP A 142 6.82 -1.87 28.12
CA ASP A 142 8.17 -1.84 27.53
C ASP A 142 8.41 -3.07 26.64
N GLU A 143 7.89 -4.21 27.01
CA GLU A 143 7.99 -5.46 26.27
C GLU A 143 7.25 -5.42 24.94
N PHE A 144 6.23 -4.59 24.79
CA PHE A 144 5.57 -4.37 23.52
C PHE A 144 6.46 -3.58 22.55
N VAL A 145 7.11 -2.54 23.05
CA VAL A 145 8.10 -1.77 22.25
C VAL A 145 9.23 -2.69 21.81
N ALA A 146 9.74 -3.53 22.71
CA ALA A 146 10.76 -4.52 22.41
C ALA A 146 10.29 -5.54 21.35
N TYR A 147 9.05 -6.03 21.45
CA TYR A 147 8.45 -6.94 20.46
C TYR A 147 8.40 -6.33 19.05
N ILE A 148 7.99 -5.07 18.92
CA ILE A 148 7.96 -4.38 17.61
C ILE A 148 9.38 -4.10 17.09
N SER A 149 10.33 -3.82 17.98
CA SER A 149 11.71 -3.47 17.63
C SER A 149 12.50 -4.67 17.10
N ASP A 150 12.16 -5.87 17.55
CA ASP A 150 12.82 -7.12 17.16
C ASP A 150 12.28 -7.63 15.82
N GLU A 151 13.08 -7.50 14.75
CA GLU A 151 12.72 -7.97 13.41
C GLU A 151 12.54 -9.50 13.31
N ALA A 152 12.94 -10.28 14.33
CA ALA A 152 12.60 -11.69 14.43
C ALA A 152 11.16 -11.92 14.92
N GLN A 153 10.53 -10.93 15.49
CA GLN A 153 9.15 -10.93 15.94
C GLN A 153 8.24 -10.15 14.99
N VAL A 154 8.55 -8.89 14.73
CA VAL A 154 7.79 -8.05 13.80
C VAL A 154 8.75 -7.51 12.75
N SER A 155 8.69 -8.08 11.56
CA SER A 155 9.50 -7.61 10.42
C SER A 155 8.77 -6.56 9.60
N PHE A 156 9.56 -5.69 8.97
CA PHE A 156 9.09 -4.67 8.05
C PHE A 156 9.81 -4.82 6.70
N PRO A 157 9.46 -5.86 5.93
CA PRO A 157 10.09 -6.12 4.63
C PRO A 157 9.98 -4.91 3.71
N TRP A 158 11.10 -4.56 3.09
CA TRP A 158 11.11 -3.53 2.05
C TRP A 158 10.50 -4.09 0.78
N SER A 159 9.85 -3.25 0.02
CA SER A 159 9.31 -3.64 -1.28
C SER A 159 9.52 -2.57 -2.33
N MET A 160 9.47 -2.97 -3.59
CA MET A 160 9.38 -2.09 -4.74
C MET A 160 8.31 -2.61 -5.68
N ILE A 161 7.36 -1.76 -5.99
CA ILE A 161 6.21 -2.10 -6.82
C ILE A 161 6.16 -1.19 -8.04
N ASP A 162 5.74 -1.76 -9.15
CA ASP A 162 5.32 -1.02 -10.34
C ASP A 162 4.01 -1.58 -10.87
N LYS A 163 2.96 -0.81 -10.70
CA LYS A 163 1.64 -1.08 -11.25
C LYS A 163 0.85 0.22 -11.29
N ILE A 164 0.47 0.64 -12.47
CA ILE A 164 -0.34 1.85 -12.63
C ILE A 164 -1.81 1.44 -12.68
N THR A 165 -2.58 2.02 -11.77
CA THR A 165 -4.04 1.86 -11.67
C THR A 165 -4.68 3.23 -11.74
N PRO A 166 -4.94 3.77 -12.93
CA PRO A 166 -5.56 5.07 -13.09
C PRO A 166 -7.00 5.07 -12.54
N ARG A 167 -7.59 6.25 -12.42
CA ARG A 167 -8.98 6.38 -12.02
C ARG A 167 -9.88 5.52 -12.92
N PRO A 168 -11.01 4.99 -12.39
CA PRO A 168 -11.97 4.28 -13.21
C PRO A 168 -12.35 5.09 -14.44
N ALA A 169 -12.13 4.54 -15.63
CA ALA A 169 -12.41 5.21 -16.89
C ALA A 169 -13.85 4.92 -17.34
N ASP A 170 -14.56 5.95 -17.80
CA ASP A 170 -15.94 5.82 -18.29
C ASP A 170 -16.01 4.86 -19.49
N THR A 171 -15.03 4.88 -20.37
CA THR A 171 -14.93 3.95 -21.52
C THR A 171 -14.83 2.49 -21.09
N VAL A 172 -14.16 2.21 -19.98
CA VAL A 172 -14.09 0.85 -19.39
C VAL A 172 -15.44 0.48 -18.82
N ALA A 173 -16.09 1.39 -18.07
CA ALA A 173 -17.43 1.16 -17.52
C ALA A 173 -18.45 0.86 -18.61
N GLU A 174 -18.44 1.63 -19.70
CA GLU A 174 -19.31 1.42 -20.87
C GLU A 174 -19.08 0.05 -21.52
N SER A 175 -17.81 -0.30 -21.77
CA SER A 175 -17.44 -1.62 -22.33
C SER A 175 -17.86 -2.79 -21.45
N LEU A 176 -17.88 -2.60 -20.12
CA LEU A 176 -18.36 -3.62 -19.18
C LEU A 176 -19.89 -3.73 -19.19
N LYS A 177 -20.60 -2.60 -19.27
CA LYS A 177 -22.06 -2.57 -19.43
C LYS A 177 -22.51 -3.26 -20.73
N GLU A 178 -21.83 -2.97 -21.84
CA GLU A 178 -22.06 -3.64 -23.12
C GLU A 178 -21.84 -5.16 -23.06
N ALA A 179 -20.87 -5.59 -22.23
CA ALA A 179 -20.61 -7.00 -21.95
C ALA A 179 -21.62 -7.63 -20.96
N GLY A 180 -22.65 -6.89 -20.52
CA GLY A 180 -23.69 -7.37 -19.61
C GLY A 180 -23.32 -7.34 -18.14
N VAL A 181 -22.27 -6.61 -17.75
CA VAL A 181 -21.94 -6.42 -16.32
C VAL A 181 -22.77 -5.25 -15.77
N GLU A 182 -23.58 -5.52 -14.76
CA GLU A 182 -24.47 -4.53 -14.13
C GLU A 182 -23.72 -3.70 -13.08
N ASP A 183 -24.33 -2.56 -12.68
CA ASP A 183 -23.89 -1.69 -11.57
C ASP A 183 -22.44 -1.18 -11.70
N MET A 184 -22.04 -0.79 -12.91
CA MET A 184 -20.67 -0.32 -13.21
C MET A 184 -20.46 1.17 -12.93
N ASP A 185 -21.46 1.88 -12.41
CA ASP A 185 -21.34 3.31 -12.13
C ASP A 185 -20.47 3.57 -10.90
N PRO A 186 -19.44 4.43 -10.99
CA PRO A 186 -18.63 4.80 -9.85
C PRO A 186 -19.44 5.51 -8.76
N VAL A 187 -19.21 5.12 -7.52
CA VAL A 187 -19.80 5.79 -6.35
C VAL A 187 -18.83 6.89 -5.88
N ILE A 188 -19.33 8.11 -5.79
CA ILE A 188 -18.57 9.24 -5.24
C ILE A 188 -18.86 9.32 -3.74
N THR A 189 -17.82 9.16 -2.92
CA THR A 189 -17.94 9.24 -1.47
C THR A 189 -18.08 10.69 -0.98
N SER A 190 -18.49 10.86 0.28
CA SER A 190 -18.53 12.16 0.94
C SER A 190 -17.16 12.88 0.99
N LYS A 191 -16.08 12.13 0.90
CA LYS A 191 -14.70 12.65 0.81
C LYS A 191 -14.25 12.93 -0.63
N ARG A 192 -15.16 12.88 -1.60
CA ARG A 192 -14.89 13.05 -3.05
C ARG A 192 -13.88 12.05 -3.60
N THR A 193 -13.86 10.83 -3.06
CA THR A 193 -13.12 9.70 -3.62
C THR A 193 -14.06 8.85 -4.48
N TYR A 194 -13.50 8.22 -5.52
CA TYR A 194 -14.26 7.35 -6.43
C TYR A 194 -14.09 5.91 -5.99
N ILE A 195 -15.21 5.20 -5.88
CA ILE A 195 -15.24 3.74 -5.69
C ILE A 195 -15.94 3.14 -6.90
N ALA A 196 -15.28 2.20 -7.57
CA ALA A 196 -15.88 1.45 -8.67
C ALA A 196 -15.78 -0.05 -8.39
N PRO A 197 -16.73 -0.87 -8.93
CA PRO A 197 -16.69 -2.33 -8.80
C PRO A 197 -15.63 -2.97 -9.70
N PHE A 198 -14.87 -2.17 -10.44
CA PHE A 198 -13.78 -2.60 -11.30
C PHE A 198 -12.53 -1.75 -11.07
N VAL A 199 -11.39 -2.31 -11.42
CA VAL A 199 -10.11 -1.61 -11.44
C VAL A 199 -9.53 -1.72 -12.84
N ASN A 200 -9.31 -0.59 -13.50
CA ASN A 200 -8.52 -0.57 -14.72
C ASN A 200 -7.04 -0.39 -14.36
N ALA A 201 -6.19 -1.15 -15.03
CA ALA A 201 -4.75 -1.16 -14.80
C ALA A 201 -3.99 -1.26 -16.11
N GLU A 202 -2.77 -0.74 -16.14
CA GLU A 202 -1.88 -0.90 -17.29
C GLU A 202 -1.22 -2.29 -17.31
N GLY A 203 -0.70 -2.71 -18.47
CA GLY A 203 -0.08 -4.03 -18.64
C GLY A 203 1.18 -4.25 -17.81
N PRO A 204 2.16 -3.34 -17.82
CA PRO A 204 3.40 -3.51 -17.08
C PRO A 204 3.17 -3.63 -15.57
N GLN A 205 3.83 -4.62 -14.97
CA GLN A 205 3.77 -4.81 -13.52
C GLN A 205 4.95 -5.62 -13.02
N TYR A 206 5.47 -5.26 -11.84
CA TYR A 206 6.31 -6.12 -11.04
C TYR A 206 6.15 -5.77 -9.55
N LEU A 207 6.51 -6.71 -8.70
CA LEU A 207 6.60 -6.55 -7.26
C LEU A 207 7.82 -7.31 -6.77
N VAL A 208 8.72 -6.60 -6.10
CA VAL A 208 9.92 -7.16 -5.46
C VAL A 208 9.77 -6.94 -3.97
N ILE A 209 9.95 -7.97 -3.16
CA ILE A 209 9.81 -7.90 -1.70
C ILE A 209 11.02 -8.56 -1.05
N GLU A 210 11.51 -7.95 0.02
CA GLU A 210 12.50 -8.56 0.92
C GLU A 210 11.91 -9.81 1.57
N ASP A 211 12.59 -10.96 1.40
CA ASP A 211 12.13 -12.24 1.94
C ASP A 211 12.47 -12.38 3.44
N ARG A 212 11.76 -11.61 4.27
CA ARG A 212 11.92 -11.58 5.72
C ARG A 212 10.58 -11.69 6.44
N PHE A 213 10.11 -12.92 6.57
CA PHE A 213 8.80 -13.25 7.11
C PHE A 213 8.93 -14.19 8.32
N PRO A 214 8.96 -13.68 9.55
CA PRO A 214 9.26 -14.46 10.74
C PRO A 214 8.18 -15.50 11.09
N ASN A 215 6.97 -15.37 10.57
CA ASN A 215 5.87 -16.34 10.70
C ASN A 215 5.60 -17.14 9.41
N GLY A 216 6.59 -17.21 8.49
CA GLY A 216 6.35 -17.71 7.15
C GLY A 216 5.52 -16.74 6.31
N ARG A 217 5.26 -17.08 5.07
CA ARG A 217 4.51 -16.27 4.11
C ARG A 217 3.75 -17.12 3.10
N PRO A 218 2.74 -16.56 2.43
CA PRO A 218 2.17 -17.16 1.22
C PRO A 218 3.24 -17.33 0.15
N GLN A 219 3.04 -18.29 -0.76
CA GLN A 219 3.97 -18.57 -1.87
C GLN A 219 3.82 -17.50 -2.96
N LEU A 220 4.19 -16.24 -2.65
CA LEU A 220 4.02 -15.07 -3.51
C LEU A 220 4.79 -15.21 -4.83
N GLU A 221 5.91 -15.91 -4.83
CA GLU A 221 6.71 -16.22 -6.02
C GLU A 221 5.91 -17.00 -7.08
N LYS A 222 4.92 -17.78 -6.70
CA LYS A 222 4.02 -18.46 -7.65
C LYS A 222 3.07 -17.52 -8.37
N ALA A 223 2.87 -16.31 -7.82
CA ALA A 223 2.12 -15.23 -8.43
C ALA A 223 3.01 -14.24 -9.20
N GLY A 224 4.30 -14.52 -9.36
CA GLY A 224 5.25 -13.69 -10.09
C GLY A 224 5.90 -12.58 -9.24
N VAL A 225 5.77 -12.65 -7.91
CA VAL A 225 6.46 -11.72 -7.01
C VAL A 225 7.92 -12.16 -6.86
N TYR A 226 8.85 -11.22 -7.00
CA TYR A 226 10.28 -11.48 -6.79
C TYR A 226 10.61 -11.37 -5.30
N MET A 227 10.98 -12.51 -4.70
CA MET A 227 11.42 -12.58 -3.30
C MET A 227 12.94 -12.53 -3.26
N THR A 228 13.54 -11.58 -2.50
CA THR A 228 14.98 -11.35 -2.51
C THR A 228 15.46 -10.73 -1.19
N ASP A 229 16.74 -10.34 -1.13
CA ASP A 229 17.32 -9.61 0.01
C ASP A 229 17.03 -8.09 -0.06
N ARG A 230 17.20 -7.40 1.08
CA ARG A 230 16.98 -5.95 1.23
C ARG A 230 17.86 -5.12 0.30
N ASP A 231 19.11 -5.51 0.10
CA ASP A 231 20.05 -4.77 -0.75
C ASP A 231 19.60 -4.79 -2.21
N THR A 232 19.07 -5.92 -2.66
CA THR A 232 18.52 -6.06 -4.01
C THR A 232 17.26 -5.23 -4.17
N VAL A 233 16.34 -5.23 -3.20
CA VAL A 233 15.15 -4.34 -3.22
C VAL A 233 15.58 -2.88 -3.32
N ASN A 234 16.55 -2.46 -2.52
CA ASN A 234 17.09 -1.10 -2.54
C ASN A 234 17.73 -0.74 -3.89
N LYS A 235 18.45 -1.66 -4.52
CA LYS A 235 19.02 -1.45 -5.87
C LYS A 235 17.92 -1.28 -6.92
N VAL A 236 16.87 -2.10 -6.88
CA VAL A 236 15.72 -1.99 -7.79
C VAL A 236 15.01 -0.64 -7.59
N GLU A 237 14.78 -0.23 -6.33
CA GLU A 237 14.21 1.07 -6.02
C GLU A 237 15.06 2.22 -6.59
N ARG A 238 16.34 2.22 -6.31
CA ARG A 238 17.27 3.27 -6.80
C ARG A 238 17.30 3.33 -8.33
N MET A 239 17.36 2.18 -8.97
CA MET A 239 17.32 2.10 -10.43
C MET A 239 16.03 2.72 -10.98
N LYS A 240 14.88 2.36 -10.42
CA LYS A 240 13.59 2.88 -10.86
C LYS A 240 13.42 4.36 -10.53
N VAL A 241 13.50 4.73 -9.25
CA VAL A 241 13.10 6.06 -8.78
C VAL A 241 14.11 7.13 -9.14
N THR A 242 15.42 6.84 -8.98
CA THR A 242 16.46 7.87 -9.09
C THR A 242 17.28 7.80 -10.37
N THR A 243 17.15 6.75 -11.17
CA THR A 243 18.02 6.54 -12.34
C THR A 243 17.23 6.42 -13.63
N CYS A 244 16.30 5.47 -13.73
CA CYS A 244 15.68 5.11 -15.01
C CYS A 244 14.28 5.68 -15.19
N LEU A 245 13.41 5.70 -14.17
CA LEU A 245 12.02 6.10 -14.37
C LEU A 245 11.80 7.60 -14.20
N ASN A 246 12.00 8.12 -12.98
CA ASN A 246 11.63 9.51 -12.68
C ASN A 246 12.47 10.54 -13.46
N PRO A 247 13.80 10.38 -13.62
CA PRO A 247 14.58 11.31 -14.44
C PRO A 247 14.16 11.33 -15.91
N LEU A 248 13.93 10.15 -16.50
CA LEU A 248 13.49 10.05 -17.91
C LEU A 248 12.09 10.65 -18.10
N HIS A 249 11.13 10.31 -17.23
CA HIS A 249 9.81 10.95 -17.23
C HIS A 249 9.88 12.47 -17.11
N THR A 250 10.77 12.97 -16.25
CA THR A 250 10.94 14.41 -16.07
C THR A 250 11.50 15.06 -17.34
N ALA A 251 12.50 14.44 -17.96
CA ALA A 251 13.09 14.92 -19.20
C ALA A 251 12.03 14.94 -20.33
N LEU A 252 11.34 13.83 -20.55
CA LEU A 252 10.29 13.71 -21.55
C LEU A 252 9.17 14.73 -21.31
N ALA A 253 8.65 14.84 -20.08
CA ALA A 253 7.61 15.82 -19.76
C ALA A 253 8.01 17.27 -20.08
N VAL A 254 9.27 17.66 -19.87
CA VAL A 254 9.75 19.01 -20.19
C VAL A 254 9.89 19.18 -21.69
N TYR A 255 10.60 18.30 -22.37
CA TYR A 255 10.84 18.43 -23.82
C TYR A 255 9.59 18.17 -24.64
N GLY A 256 8.77 17.19 -24.25
CA GLY A 256 7.51 16.89 -24.90
C GLY A 256 6.53 18.05 -24.86
N CYS A 257 6.36 18.68 -23.68
CA CYS A 257 5.54 19.88 -23.57
C CYS A 257 6.05 21.02 -24.46
N VAL A 258 7.36 21.23 -24.57
CA VAL A 258 7.95 22.26 -25.44
C VAL A 258 7.68 21.96 -26.92
N LEU A 259 7.68 20.70 -27.30
CA LEU A 259 7.41 20.25 -28.67
C LEU A 259 5.91 20.08 -29.00
N GLY A 260 5.03 20.23 -27.96
CA GLY A 260 3.58 20.20 -28.16
C GLY A 260 2.97 18.80 -28.05
N TYR A 261 3.66 17.84 -27.45
CA TYR A 261 3.12 16.53 -27.14
C TYR A 261 2.33 16.54 -25.84
N ASP A 262 1.23 15.79 -25.80
CA ASP A 262 0.39 15.59 -24.58
C ASP A 262 0.63 14.22 -23.92
N LEU A 263 1.16 13.25 -24.66
CA LEU A 263 1.34 11.88 -24.19
C LEU A 263 2.77 11.39 -24.45
N ILE A 264 3.39 10.80 -23.44
CA ILE A 264 4.72 10.17 -23.57
C ILE A 264 4.73 9.10 -24.67
N ALA A 265 3.61 8.38 -24.87
CA ALA A 265 3.49 7.40 -25.94
C ALA A 265 3.64 8.02 -27.36
N ASP A 266 3.31 9.30 -27.52
CA ASP A 266 3.49 10.02 -28.78
C ASP A 266 4.90 10.62 -28.87
N GLU A 267 5.46 11.08 -27.76
CA GLU A 267 6.86 11.51 -27.64
C GLU A 267 7.82 10.40 -28.07
N MET A 268 7.56 9.16 -27.64
CA MET A 268 8.39 8.00 -27.99
C MET A 268 8.34 7.59 -29.48
N LYS A 269 7.44 8.19 -30.27
CA LYS A 269 7.44 8.07 -31.76
C LYS A 269 8.34 9.10 -32.40
N ASP A 270 8.69 10.16 -31.69
CA ASP A 270 9.65 11.16 -32.12
C ASP A 270 11.06 10.60 -32.00
N LYS A 271 11.83 10.68 -33.10
CA LYS A 271 13.15 10.09 -33.16
C LYS A 271 14.14 10.75 -32.19
N GLU A 272 14.07 12.07 -32.05
CA GLU A 272 15.01 12.82 -31.22
C GLU A 272 14.73 12.60 -29.73
N LEU A 273 13.44 12.54 -29.34
CA LEU A 273 13.04 12.24 -27.96
C LEU A 273 13.36 10.78 -27.59
N SER A 274 13.14 9.84 -28.50
CA SER A 274 13.46 8.43 -28.29
C SER A 274 14.97 8.15 -28.20
N GLU A 275 15.80 8.95 -28.88
CA GLU A 275 17.26 8.85 -28.78
C GLU A 275 17.81 9.53 -27.51
N LEU A 276 17.04 10.44 -26.88
CA LEU A 276 17.40 11.08 -25.62
C LEU A 276 17.26 10.11 -24.43
N GLU A 277 16.28 9.21 -24.46
CA GLU A 277 16.02 8.21 -23.43
C GLU A 277 17.04 7.06 -23.46
#